data_ef769fe0e4862bb5afa4317528b93ad0
#
_entry.id   ef769fe0e4862bb5afa4317528b93ad0
#
_cell.length_a   1.000
_cell.length_b   1.000
_cell.length_c   1.000
_cell.angle_alpha   90.00
_cell.angle_beta   90.00
_cell.angle_gamma   90.00
#
_symmetry.space_group_name_H-M   'P 1'
#
loop_
_entity.id
_entity.type
_entity.pdbx_description
1 polymer ?
#
loop_
_entity_poly.entity_id
_entity_poly.type
_entity_poly.pdbx_seq_one_letter_code
_entity_poly.pdbx_strand_id
1 'polypeptide(L)'
;SQYSASPSEDSSESEIFSRATSAGASGDGRRPYPAVVATLRTYPVPATAPGPARGAIYSEPMLFPAYLLTKTGEVIRPSVVELTEADLSPGDVVIEVEWSAVNFKDAMVTRPGNRVARSFPLVPGVELTGRVRETGTSGFDEGQRVLVQGYDLGVAHHGGFAGRARVPADWVVPLPDSLSCRQAAVIGLAGFTALLSLRRLRQHGLAPGDGPVLVTGASGGVGSTAVALLAAEGFEVVASSGKTAEQDYLKGLGATDVVGRQFAEDDGRTLGPQLWAGVVDCVGGTALAQALRTVRYGGAVAASGLTGGNDLATTVYPFIIRGVALLGVDTVATPIEERRRLWVEMGETFPLDRCDEMVNEEIGLDGLTAALDRVLDAAVRGRILVAPGR
;
A
#
# COMPACT_ATOMS: atom_id res chain seq x y z
N SER A 1 65.77 -18.13 -15.06
CA SER A 1 65.51 -19.43 -15.65
C SER A 1 64.14 -19.47 -16.28
N GLN A 2 64.23 -19.59 -17.57
CA GLN A 2 63.22 -19.81 -18.57
C GLN A 2 62.37 -21.06 -18.28
N TYR A 3 61.11 -21.02 -18.62
CA TYR A 3 60.48 -22.06 -19.47
C TYR A 3 59.31 -21.47 -20.23
N SER A 4 59.42 -21.56 -21.56
CA SER A 4 58.46 -21.36 -22.59
C SER A 4 57.64 -22.62 -22.82
N ALA A 5 56.35 -22.48 -23.17
CA ALA A 5 55.67 -23.24 -24.24
C ALA A 5 54.22 -22.78 -24.37
N SER A 6 53.88 -22.32 -25.52
CA SER A 6 52.54 -22.20 -26.18
C SER A 6 52.23 -23.51 -26.93
N PRO A 7 51.09 -23.58 -27.69
CA PRO A 7 49.69 -23.32 -27.44
C PRO A 7 48.82 -24.55 -27.85
N SER A 8 47.53 -24.58 -27.52
CA SER A 8 46.56 -25.32 -28.32
C SER A 8 45.21 -24.61 -28.30
N GLU A 9 44.77 -24.29 -29.48
CA GLU A 9 43.48 -23.78 -29.91
C GLU A 9 42.31 -24.62 -29.36
N ASP A 10 41.26 -23.99 -28.91
CA ASP A 10 39.93 -24.35 -29.42
C ASP A 10 38.99 -23.14 -29.42
N SER A 11 38.48 -22.94 -30.60
CA SER A 11 37.63 -21.86 -31.07
C SER A 11 36.17 -22.19 -30.81
N SER A 12 35.45 -21.39 -29.97
CA SER A 12 33.98 -21.27 -30.08
C SER A 12 33.35 -20.27 -29.07
N GLU A 13 33.84 -19.03 -28.99
CA GLU A 13 33.09 -17.96 -28.28
C GLU A 13 33.34 -16.57 -28.88
N SER A 14 33.07 -16.39 -30.16
CA SER A 14 33.16 -15.08 -30.81
C SER A 14 32.14 -14.86 -31.93
N GLU A 15 30.85 -15.18 -31.66
CA GLU A 15 29.78 -14.89 -32.68
C GLU A 15 28.47 -14.34 -32.05
N ILE A 16 28.49 -13.60 -30.93
CA ILE A 16 27.27 -12.95 -30.39
C ILE A 16 27.35 -11.42 -30.33
N PHE A 17 28.46 -10.78 -30.63
CA PHE A 17 28.59 -9.31 -30.51
C PHE A 17 28.95 -8.57 -31.79
N SER A 18 28.33 -8.93 -32.94
CA SER A 18 28.48 -8.15 -34.15
C SER A 18 27.25 -8.20 -35.06
N ARG A 19 26.14 -7.61 -34.59
CA ARG A 19 25.04 -7.18 -35.49
C ARG A 19 24.06 -6.24 -34.75
N ALA A 20 24.47 -5.02 -34.48
CA ALA A 20 23.56 -3.93 -34.15
C ALA A 20 24.19 -2.56 -34.42
N THR A 21 24.63 -2.27 -35.64
CA THR A 21 24.77 -0.88 -36.10
C THR A 21 24.63 -0.88 -37.62
N SER A 22 23.43 -0.61 -38.10
CA SER A 22 23.11 0.14 -39.32
C SER A 22 21.71 -0.26 -39.82
N ALA A 23 20.71 0.55 -39.55
CA ALA A 23 19.63 0.87 -40.47
C ALA A 23 18.79 1.97 -39.86
N GLY A 24 18.82 3.11 -40.52
CA GLY A 24 18.05 4.28 -40.14
C GLY A 24 16.59 4.19 -40.54
N ALA A 25 15.86 5.05 -39.90
CA ALA A 25 14.66 5.80 -40.29
C ALA A 25 13.49 5.12 -41.01
N SER A 26 12.33 5.42 -40.41
CA SER A 26 10.96 5.49 -40.95
C SER A 26 10.16 4.19 -41.06
N GLY A 27 9.00 4.21 -40.36
CA GLY A 27 7.89 3.31 -40.62
C GLY A 27 7.21 2.79 -39.35
N ASP A 28 6.09 3.40 -39.01
CA ASP A 28 5.04 2.92 -38.10
C ASP A 28 4.79 1.41 -38.37
N GLY A 29 5.25 0.57 -37.45
CA GLY A 29 5.20 -0.89 -37.57
C GLY A 29 4.58 -1.52 -36.30
N ARG A 30 3.33 -1.17 -35.97
CA ARG A 30 2.54 -1.95 -35.01
C ARG A 30 2.24 -3.31 -35.63
N ARG A 31 2.82 -4.37 -35.07
CA ARG A 31 2.35 -5.73 -35.35
C ARG A 31 0.94 -5.91 -34.80
N PRO A 32 -0.03 -6.32 -35.62
CA PRO A 32 -1.36 -6.62 -35.13
C PRO A 32 -1.32 -7.92 -34.31
N TYR A 33 -1.89 -7.89 -33.12
CA TYR A 33 -2.25 -9.08 -32.38
C TYR A 33 -3.28 -9.88 -33.22
N PRO A 34 -3.22 -11.23 -33.24
CA PRO A 34 -4.20 -12.01 -33.94
C PRO A 34 -5.59 -11.79 -33.34
N ALA A 35 -6.54 -11.39 -34.16
CA ALA A 35 -7.94 -11.30 -33.80
C ALA A 35 -8.45 -12.69 -33.41
N VAL A 36 -8.82 -12.85 -32.15
CA VAL A 36 -9.60 -14.01 -31.70
C VAL A 36 -11.00 -13.83 -32.23
N VAL A 37 -11.33 -14.54 -33.30
CA VAL A 37 -12.69 -14.67 -33.80
C VAL A 37 -13.45 -15.52 -32.79
N ALA A 38 -14.25 -14.87 -31.94
CA ALA A 38 -15.20 -15.55 -31.06
C ALA A 38 -16.32 -16.16 -31.93
N THR A 39 -16.24 -17.44 -32.17
CA THR A 39 -17.35 -18.21 -32.77
C THR A 39 -18.45 -18.30 -31.71
N LEU A 40 -19.53 -17.57 -31.91
CA LEU A 40 -20.75 -17.72 -31.12
C LEU A 40 -21.29 -19.15 -31.32
N ARG A 41 -21.06 -20.02 -30.37
CA ARG A 41 -21.78 -21.28 -30.26
C ARG A 41 -23.17 -20.99 -29.71
N THR A 42 -24.18 -21.10 -30.53
CA THR A 42 -25.58 -21.16 -30.10
C THR A 42 -25.77 -22.47 -29.36
N TYR A 43 -26.02 -22.40 -28.07
CA TYR A 43 -26.45 -23.54 -27.26
C TYR A 43 -27.98 -23.70 -27.47
N PRO A 44 -28.49 -24.95 -27.68
CA PRO A 44 -29.90 -25.16 -27.73
C PRO A 44 -30.52 -24.86 -26.36
N VAL A 45 -31.61 -24.08 -26.36
CA VAL A 45 -32.42 -23.81 -25.16
C VAL A 45 -33.06 -25.13 -24.73
N PRO A 46 -32.84 -25.61 -23.50
CA PRO A 46 -33.56 -26.78 -23.00
C PRO A 46 -35.03 -26.43 -22.83
N ALA A 47 -35.90 -27.25 -23.38
CA ALA A 47 -37.32 -27.13 -23.19
C ALA A 47 -37.69 -27.41 -21.72
N THR A 48 -38.56 -26.53 -21.17
CA THR A 48 -39.30 -26.66 -19.91
C THR A 48 -38.47 -26.86 -18.64
N ALA A 49 -38.12 -25.75 -18.01
CA ALA A 49 -37.80 -25.74 -16.58
C ALA A 49 -39.04 -26.11 -15.77
N PRO A 50 -38.92 -26.96 -14.73
CA PRO A 50 -40.03 -27.18 -13.79
C PRO A 50 -40.42 -25.85 -13.15
N GLY A 51 -41.72 -25.59 -13.04
CA GLY A 51 -42.24 -24.37 -12.43
C GLY A 51 -41.71 -24.16 -11.01
N PRO A 52 -41.64 -22.93 -10.52
CA PRO A 52 -41.03 -22.60 -9.23
C PRO A 52 -41.73 -23.38 -8.12
N ALA A 53 -40.89 -24.05 -7.29
CA ALA A 53 -41.37 -24.68 -6.07
C ALA A 53 -42.04 -23.60 -5.20
N ARG A 54 -43.33 -23.82 -4.88
CA ARG A 54 -44.08 -22.96 -3.94
C ARG A 54 -43.37 -22.98 -2.59
N GLY A 55 -42.73 -21.86 -2.18
CA GLY A 55 -42.17 -21.70 -0.85
C GLY A 55 -40.83 -20.99 -0.78
N ALA A 56 -40.22 -20.52 -1.85
CA ALA A 56 -39.09 -19.62 -1.74
C ALA A 56 -39.58 -18.27 -1.22
N ILE A 57 -39.37 -17.99 0.06
CA ILE A 57 -39.46 -16.64 0.61
C ILE A 57 -38.32 -15.88 -0.05
N TYR A 58 -38.61 -15.11 -1.10
CA TYR A 58 -37.67 -14.13 -1.63
C TYR A 58 -37.52 -13.06 -0.55
N SER A 59 -36.53 -13.15 0.30
CA SER A 59 -36.13 -12.02 1.09
C SER A 59 -35.69 -10.93 0.11
N GLU A 60 -36.25 -9.73 0.26
CA GLU A 60 -35.80 -8.58 -0.52
C GLU A 60 -34.28 -8.45 -0.39
N PRO A 61 -33.58 -8.17 -1.50
CA PRO A 61 -32.13 -8.01 -1.44
C PRO A 61 -31.80 -6.88 -0.47
N MET A 62 -30.98 -7.17 0.52
CA MET A 62 -30.61 -6.19 1.52
C MET A 62 -29.67 -5.15 0.90
N LEU A 63 -30.12 -3.91 0.85
CA LEU A 63 -29.36 -2.76 0.37
C LEU A 63 -28.34 -2.31 1.42
N PHE A 64 -27.22 -1.79 0.95
CA PHE A 64 -26.20 -1.15 1.77
C PHE A 64 -25.54 0.00 1.02
N PRO A 65 -25.14 1.09 1.73
CA PRO A 65 -24.51 2.24 1.10
C PRO A 65 -23.10 1.92 0.62
N ALA A 66 -22.72 2.55 -0.51
CA ALA A 66 -21.39 2.43 -1.09
C ALA A 66 -20.97 3.71 -1.82
N TYR A 67 -19.69 4.06 -1.69
CA TYR A 67 -19.07 5.13 -2.47
C TYR A 67 -18.56 4.53 -3.80
N LEU A 68 -19.27 4.83 -4.88
CA LEU A 68 -19.02 4.23 -6.19
C LEU A 68 -18.37 5.24 -7.14
N LEU A 69 -17.31 4.81 -7.80
CA LEU A 69 -16.69 5.53 -8.90
C LEU A 69 -17.17 4.97 -10.24
N THR A 70 -17.69 5.85 -11.09
CA THR A 70 -18.01 5.53 -12.48
C THR A 70 -17.08 6.28 -13.42
N LYS A 71 -16.78 5.70 -14.60
CA LYS A 71 -15.92 6.33 -15.60
C LYS A 71 -16.64 6.44 -16.95
N THR A 72 -16.62 7.66 -17.52
CA THR A 72 -17.10 7.92 -18.88
C THR A 72 -16.03 8.71 -19.63
N GLY A 73 -15.41 8.09 -20.63
CA GLY A 73 -14.19 8.62 -21.24
C GLY A 73 -13.09 8.77 -20.18
N GLU A 74 -12.53 9.95 -20.04
CA GLU A 74 -11.51 10.25 -19.01
C GLU A 74 -12.08 10.80 -17.70
N VAL A 75 -13.40 11.02 -17.64
CA VAL A 75 -14.05 11.61 -16.46
C VAL A 75 -14.43 10.52 -15.47
N ILE A 76 -13.93 10.63 -14.24
CA ILE A 76 -14.31 9.80 -13.11
C ILE A 76 -15.28 10.58 -12.24
N ARG A 77 -16.42 9.97 -11.90
CA ARG A 77 -17.47 10.58 -11.06
C ARG A 77 -17.73 9.72 -9.84
N PRO A 78 -17.52 10.28 -8.64
CA PRO A 78 -17.94 9.65 -7.40
C PRO A 78 -19.43 9.87 -7.13
N SER A 79 -20.06 8.89 -6.49
CA SER A 79 -21.43 9.00 -5.95
C SER A 79 -21.61 8.04 -4.79
N VAL A 80 -22.41 8.43 -3.80
CA VAL A 80 -22.91 7.48 -2.80
C VAL A 80 -24.18 6.86 -3.35
N VAL A 81 -24.23 5.53 -3.37
CA VAL A 81 -25.33 4.74 -3.95
C VAL A 81 -25.69 3.58 -3.03
N GLU A 82 -26.87 3.02 -3.20
CA GLU A 82 -27.27 1.75 -2.60
C GLU A 82 -26.90 0.61 -3.54
N LEU A 83 -26.19 -0.40 -3.01
CA LEU A 83 -25.83 -1.63 -3.70
C LEU A 83 -26.46 -2.85 -3.01
N THR A 84 -26.49 -3.95 -3.72
CA THR A 84 -26.79 -5.28 -3.20
C THR A 84 -25.56 -6.16 -3.27
N GLU A 85 -25.57 -7.31 -2.62
CA GLU A 85 -24.45 -8.25 -2.71
C GLU A 85 -24.22 -8.78 -4.13
N ALA A 86 -25.24 -8.77 -5.00
CA ALA A 86 -25.11 -9.18 -6.40
C ALA A 86 -24.24 -8.19 -7.22
N ASP A 87 -24.13 -6.94 -6.77
CA ASP A 87 -23.34 -5.90 -7.42
C ASP A 87 -21.85 -5.98 -7.04
N LEU A 88 -21.51 -6.72 -5.98
CA LEU A 88 -20.13 -6.86 -5.49
C LEU A 88 -19.27 -7.73 -6.41
N SER A 89 -17.99 -7.49 -6.39
CA SER A 89 -16.99 -8.34 -7.05
C SER A 89 -17.05 -9.78 -6.53
N PRO A 90 -16.63 -10.78 -7.33
CA PRO A 90 -16.63 -12.19 -6.90
C PRO A 90 -15.75 -12.45 -5.67
N GLY A 91 -16.16 -13.38 -4.81
CA GLY A 91 -15.40 -13.80 -3.63
C GLY A 91 -16.17 -14.82 -2.81
N ASP A 92 -15.48 -15.44 -1.85
CA ASP A 92 -15.96 -16.53 -1.03
C ASP A 92 -16.47 -16.08 0.33
N VAL A 93 -16.07 -14.87 0.76
CA VAL A 93 -16.38 -14.31 2.08
C VAL A 93 -17.08 -12.98 1.92
N VAL A 94 -18.27 -12.86 2.52
CA VAL A 94 -18.97 -11.57 2.65
C VAL A 94 -18.67 -11.00 4.04
N ILE A 95 -18.24 -9.74 4.07
CA ILE A 95 -17.87 -9.04 5.28
C ILE A 95 -18.81 -7.83 5.45
N GLU A 96 -19.41 -7.70 6.63
CA GLU A 96 -20.02 -6.47 7.08
C GLU A 96 -18.91 -5.52 7.51
N VAL A 97 -18.74 -4.41 6.78
CA VAL A 97 -17.63 -3.48 7.00
C VAL A 97 -17.98 -2.54 8.15
N GLU A 98 -17.23 -2.64 9.25
CA GLU A 98 -17.36 -1.71 10.37
C GLU A 98 -16.53 -0.45 10.11
N TRP A 99 -15.31 -0.62 9.61
CA TRP A 99 -14.37 0.47 9.36
C TRP A 99 -13.54 0.23 8.09
N SER A 100 -13.23 1.31 7.45
CA SER A 100 -12.16 1.45 6.47
C SER A 100 -11.31 2.68 6.84
N ALA A 101 -10.31 3.01 6.04
CA ALA A 101 -9.55 4.24 6.24
C ALA A 101 -9.02 4.78 4.91
N VAL A 102 -8.85 6.09 4.83
CA VAL A 102 -8.37 6.75 3.63
C VAL A 102 -6.85 6.60 3.50
N ASN A 103 -6.41 6.12 2.36
CA ASN A 103 -5.01 6.02 1.97
C ASN A 103 -4.71 6.88 0.73
N PHE A 104 -3.46 7.24 0.53
CA PHE A 104 -3.02 7.99 -0.66
C PHE A 104 -3.41 7.27 -1.97
N LYS A 105 -3.37 5.93 -1.97
CA LYS A 105 -3.78 5.11 -3.11
C LYS A 105 -5.27 5.28 -3.44
N ASP A 106 -6.14 5.37 -2.44
CA ASP A 106 -7.58 5.61 -2.63
C ASP A 106 -7.83 6.98 -3.27
N ALA A 107 -7.05 7.98 -2.89
CA ALA A 107 -7.14 9.30 -3.48
C ALA A 107 -6.63 9.31 -4.94
N MET A 108 -5.59 8.52 -5.25
CA MET A 108 -5.11 8.40 -6.64
C MET A 108 -6.14 7.79 -7.59
N VAL A 109 -6.95 6.81 -7.16
CA VAL A 109 -7.96 6.17 -8.05
C VAL A 109 -9.05 7.12 -8.51
N THR A 110 -9.26 8.24 -7.82
CA THR A 110 -10.27 9.25 -8.19
C THR A 110 -9.79 10.20 -9.29
N ARG A 111 -8.50 10.19 -9.64
CA ARG A 111 -7.92 11.16 -10.59
C ARG A 111 -7.99 10.68 -12.03
N PRO A 112 -8.36 11.56 -12.99
CA PRO A 112 -8.26 11.26 -14.40
C PRO A 112 -6.85 10.83 -14.81
N GLY A 113 -6.74 9.89 -15.73
CA GLY A 113 -5.43 9.41 -16.22
C GLY A 113 -4.62 8.58 -15.21
N ASN A 114 -5.16 8.29 -14.00
CA ASN A 114 -4.47 7.41 -13.06
C ASN A 114 -4.32 5.99 -13.66
N ARG A 115 -3.28 5.28 -13.23
CA ARG A 115 -3.02 3.88 -13.59
C ARG A 115 -3.29 2.92 -12.44
N VAL A 116 -3.85 3.41 -11.34
CA VAL A 116 -4.10 2.63 -10.12
C VAL A 116 -5.41 1.87 -10.24
N ALA A 117 -6.52 2.58 -10.59
CA ALA A 117 -7.79 1.91 -10.87
C ALA A 117 -7.72 1.16 -12.20
N ARG A 118 -8.06 -0.12 -12.17
CA ARG A 118 -8.00 -1.03 -13.34
C ARG A 118 -9.37 -1.48 -13.83
N SER A 119 -10.42 -1.21 -13.06
CA SER A 119 -11.80 -1.53 -13.43
C SER A 119 -12.76 -0.42 -13.01
N PHE A 120 -13.88 -0.27 -13.73
CA PHE A 120 -15.00 0.60 -13.38
C PHE A 120 -16.29 -0.09 -13.84
N PRO A 121 -17.44 0.06 -13.11
CA PRO A 121 -17.57 0.82 -11.86
C PRO A 121 -16.73 0.19 -10.72
N LEU A 122 -16.30 1.02 -9.75
CA LEU A 122 -15.40 0.59 -8.67
C LEU A 122 -15.82 1.22 -7.35
N VAL A 123 -15.96 0.43 -6.32
CA VAL A 123 -15.93 0.90 -4.92
C VAL A 123 -14.48 0.94 -4.49
N PRO A 124 -13.89 2.11 -4.18
CA PRO A 124 -12.52 2.19 -3.66
C PRO A 124 -12.43 1.77 -2.19
N GLY A 125 -11.26 1.97 -1.56
CA GLY A 125 -10.96 1.53 -0.20
C GLY A 125 -10.06 0.31 -0.21
N VAL A 126 -8.72 0.53 -0.14
CA VAL A 126 -7.70 -0.53 -0.23
C VAL A 126 -7.53 -1.32 1.06
N GLU A 127 -8.34 -1.04 2.05
CA GLU A 127 -8.40 -1.75 3.33
C GLU A 127 -9.81 -1.71 3.92
N LEU A 128 -10.13 -2.70 4.72
CA LEU A 128 -11.34 -2.75 5.53
C LEU A 128 -11.13 -3.61 6.77
N THR A 129 -11.93 -3.35 7.80
CA THR A 129 -12.11 -4.22 8.97
C THR A 129 -13.60 -4.39 9.24
N GLY A 130 -13.97 -5.56 9.74
CA GLY A 130 -15.38 -5.85 10.01
C GLY A 130 -15.60 -7.27 10.47
N ARG A 131 -16.83 -7.77 10.27
CA ARG A 131 -17.22 -9.12 10.65
C ARG A 131 -17.65 -9.93 9.46
N VAL A 132 -17.24 -11.17 9.47
CA VAL A 132 -17.71 -12.17 8.51
C VAL A 132 -19.21 -12.35 8.66
N ARG A 133 -19.93 -12.20 7.55
CA ARG A 133 -21.37 -12.39 7.47
C ARG A 133 -21.74 -13.71 6.78
N GLU A 134 -21.03 -14.03 5.70
CA GLU A 134 -21.19 -15.28 4.97
C GLU A 134 -19.82 -15.86 4.65
N THR A 135 -19.68 -17.15 4.85
CA THR A 135 -18.38 -17.83 4.81
C THR A 135 -18.20 -18.72 3.59
N GLY A 136 -19.24 -19.07 2.89
CA GLY A 136 -19.18 -20.10 1.86
C GLY A 136 -18.48 -21.36 2.38
N THR A 137 -17.40 -21.77 1.70
CA THR A 137 -16.53 -22.90 2.11
C THR A 137 -15.19 -22.43 2.66
N SER A 138 -15.08 -21.18 3.09
CA SER A 138 -13.79 -20.49 3.37
C SER A 138 -13.11 -20.88 4.69
N GLY A 139 -13.84 -21.54 5.62
CA GLY A 139 -13.32 -21.91 6.93
C GLY A 139 -13.29 -20.79 7.98
N PHE A 140 -13.91 -19.64 7.70
CA PHE A 140 -14.15 -18.58 8.68
C PHE A 140 -15.51 -18.79 9.36
N ASP A 141 -15.65 -18.28 10.60
CA ASP A 141 -16.90 -18.30 11.34
C ASP A 141 -17.72 -17.03 11.12
N GLU A 142 -19.05 -17.14 11.10
CA GLU A 142 -19.94 -15.96 11.09
C GLU A 142 -19.71 -15.12 12.35
N GLY A 143 -19.65 -13.80 12.21
CA GLY A 143 -19.32 -12.86 13.28
C GLY A 143 -17.84 -12.75 13.60
N GLN A 144 -16.96 -13.58 13.03
CA GLN A 144 -15.53 -13.47 13.23
C GLN A 144 -15.00 -12.11 12.77
N ARG A 145 -14.20 -11.47 13.62
CA ARG A 145 -13.54 -10.19 13.28
C ARG A 145 -12.38 -10.45 12.32
N VAL A 146 -12.38 -9.69 11.23
CA VAL A 146 -11.40 -9.84 10.15
C VAL A 146 -10.95 -8.48 9.61
N LEU A 147 -9.84 -8.50 8.91
CA LEU A 147 -9.39 -7.40 8.07
C LEU A 147 -9.02 -7.91 6.67
N VAL A 148 -9.11 -7.02 5.69
CA VAL A 148 -8.61 -7.23 4.33
C VAL A 148 -7.89 -5.99 3.90
N GLN A 149 -6.72 -6.15 3.26
CA GLN A 149 -5.93 -5.02 2.78
C GLN A 149 -5.00 -5.43 1.62
N GLY A 150 -4.74 -4.50 0.71
CA GLY A 150 -3.83 -4.73 -0.42
C GLY A 150 -4.47 -5.55 -1.54
N TYR A 151 -3.66 -6.33 -2.24
CA TYR A 151 -4.07 -7.08 -3.45
C TYR A 151 -4.79 -6.16 -4.46
N ASP A 152 -5.92 -6.60 -4.98
CA ASP A 152 -6.76 -5.84 -5.92
C ASP A 152 -7.89 -5.06 -5.25
N LEU A 153 -7.98 -5.10 -3.91
CA LEU A 153 -9.02 -4.43 -3.14
C LEU A 153 -9.00 -2.92 -3.40
N GLY A 154 -10.13 -2.35 -3.80
CA GLY A 154 -10.29 -0.93 -4.08
C GLY A 154 -9.60 -0.43 -5.36
N VAL A 155 -9.01 -1.33 -6.19
CA VAL A 155 -8.32 -0.94 -7.43
C VAL A 155 -8.79 -1.71 -8.67
N ALA A 156 -9.09 -2.99 -8.56
CA ALA A 156 -9.68 -3.84 -9.60
C ALA A 156 -10.79 -4.73 -9.06
N HIS A 157 -10.99 -4.72 -7.77
CA HIS A 157 -12.00 -5.42 -7.00
C HIS A 157 -12.67 -4.40 -6.08
N HIS A 158 -13.98 -4.49 -5.82
CA HIS A 158 -14.68 -3.58 -4.91
C HIS A 158 -14.04 -3.62 -3.53
N GLY A 159 -13.83 -2.43 -2.96
CA GLY A 159 -13.07 -2.20 -1.73
C GLY A 159 -13.92 -1.87 -0.52
N GLY A 160 -13.27 -1.24 0.47
CA GLY A 160 -13.80 -1.02 1.81
C GLY A 160 -14.72 0.19 1.99
N PHE A 161 -14.94 1.01 0.96
CA PHE A 161 -15.84 2.18 1.09
C PHE A 161 -17.29 1.80 0.77
N ALA A 162 -17.77 0.75 1.39
CA ALA A 162 -19.14 0.28 1.34
C ALA A 162 -19.51 -0.43 2.64
N GLY A 163 -20.81 -0.52 2.94
CA GLY A 163 -21.33 -1.25 4.10
C GLY A 163 -21.05 -2.74 4.07
N ARG A 164 -20.78 -3.30 2.89
CA ARG A 164 -20.37 -4.70 2.70
C ARG A 164 -19.30 -4.83 1.65
N ALA A 165 -18.47 -5.86 1.81
CA ALA A 165 -17.49 -6.29 0.83
C ALA A 165 -17.57 -7.81 0.64
N ARG A 166 -17.38 -8.28 -0.60
CA ARG A 166 -17.19 -9.70 -0.90
C ARG A 166 -15.78 -9.88 -1.44
N VAL A 167 -15.01 -10.78 -0.85
CA VAL A 167 -13.58 -10.95 -1.14
C VAL A 167 -13.20 -12.43 -1.23
N PRO A 168 -12.11 -12.76 -1.95
CA PRO A 168 -11.49 -14.08 -1.86
C PRO A 168 -11.04 -14.39 -0.43
N ALA A 169 -11.24 -15.64 0.01
CA ALA A 169 -10.82 -16.11 1.34
C ALA A 169 -9.31 -15.93 1.59
N ASP A 170 -8.51 -16.06 0.54
CA ASP A 170 -7.05 -15.90 0.59
C ASP A 170 -6.58 -14.47 0.88
N TRP A 171 -7.49 -13.49 0.90
CA TRP A 171 -7.16 -12.12 1.28
C TRP A 171 -7.51 -11.80 2.74
N VAL A 172 -8.27 -12.68 3.38
CA VAL A 172 -8.83 -12.43 4.70
C VAL A 172 -7.84 -12.77 5.80
N VAL A 173 -7.66 -11.83 6.71
CA VAL A 173 -6.83 -11.98 7.91
C VAL A 173 -7.74 -11.96 9.14
N PRO A 174 -7.77 -13.03 9.95
CA PRO A 174 -8.41 -13.00 11.26
C PRO A 174 -7.76 -11.90 12.12
N LEU A 175 -8.57 -11.07 12.76
CA LEU A 175 -8.06 -10.08 13.69
C LEU A 175 -7.63 -10.76 15.00
N PRO A 176 -6.42 -10.43 15.53
CA PRO A 176 -6.03 -10.83 16.87
C PRO A 176 -7.04 -10.33 17.92
N ASP A 177 -7.22 -11.10 18.99
CA ASP A 177 -8.16 -10.73 20.07
C ASP A 177 -7.81 -9.42 20.78
N SER A 178 -6.53 -9.05 20.77
CA SER A 178 -6.03 -7.79 21.32
C SER A 178 -6.48 -6.54 20.54
N LEU A 179 -6.97 -6.70 19.28
CA LEU A 179 -7.36 -5.60 18.42
C LEU A 179 -8.88 -5.53 18.22
N SER A 180 -9.47 -4.37 18.41
CA SER A 180 -10.79 -4.04 17.89
C SER A 180 -10.72 -3.72 16.38
N CYS A 181 -11.88 -3.82 15.67
CA CYS A 181 -11.95 -3.42 14.26
C CYS A 181 -11.52 -1.95 14.08
N ARG A 182 -11.88 -1.05 15.00
CA ARG A 182 -11.49 0.36 14.95
C ARG A 182 -9.96 0.53 15.10
N GLN A 183 -9.33 -0.09 16.09
CA GLN A 183 -7.87 -0.03 16.26
C GLN A 183 -7.15 -0.60 15.04
N ALA A 184 -7.63 -1.72 14.50
CA ALA A 184 -7.06 -2.30 13.29
C ALA A 184 -7.23 -1.37 12.07
N ALA A 185 -8.29 -0.58 11.97
CA ALA A 185 -8.44 0.44 10.92
C ALA A 185 -7.52 1.66 11.14
N VAL A 186 -7.26 2.06 12.39
CA VAL A 186 -6.27 3.11 12.70
C VAL A 186 -4.89 2.69 12.25
N ILE A 187 -4.46 1.51 12.64
CA ILE A 187 -3.19 0.90 12.20
C ILE A 187 -3.21 0.75 10.67
N GLY A 188 -4.15 -0.02 10.16
CA GLY A 188 -4.46 -0.21 8.77
C GLY A 188 -3.27 -0.61 7.89
N LEU A 189 -3.41 -0.36 6.60
CA LEU A 189 -2.34 -0.56 5.62
C LEU A 189 -1.12 0.33 5.93
N ALA A 190 -1.35 1.50 6.51
CA ALA A 190 -0.30 2.43 6.88
C ALA A 190 0.62 1.86 7.97
N GLY A 191 0.04 1.33 9.06
CA GLY A 191 0.81 0.68 10.12
C GLY A 191 1.47 -0.61 9.66
N PHE A 192 0.79 -1.38 8.82
CA PHE A 192 1.38 -2.57 8.20
C PHE A 192 2.62 -2.21 7.36
N THR A 193 2.58 -1.09 6.62
CA THR A 193 3.74 -0.56 5.88
C THR A 193 4.87 -0.15 6.82
N ALA A 194 4.55 0.50 7.93
CA ALA A 194 5.52 0.90 8.95
C ALA A 194 6.21 -0.31 9.58
N LEU A 195 5.46 -1.35 9.97
CA LEU A 195 6.01 -2.59 10.52
C LEU A 195 6.92 -3.31 9.52
N LEU A 196 6.50 -3.43 8.26
CA LEU A 196 7.36 -4.01 7.21
C LEU A 196 8.64 -3.21 7.02
N SER A 197 8.58 -1.87 7.06
CA SER A 197 9.76 -1.01 6.97
C SER A 197 10.72 -1.27 8.11
N LEU A 198 10.23 -1.32 9.34
CA LEU A 198 11.03 -1.62 10.52
C LEU A 198 11.65 -3.03 10.43
N ARG A 199 10.89 -4.03 10.02
CA ARG A 199 11.41 -5.39 9.83
C ARG A 199 12.51 -5.47 8.78
N ARG A 200 12.37 -4.77 7.65
CA ARG A 200 13.42 -4.69 6.62
C ARG A 200 14.70 -4.07 7.17
N LEU A 201 14.58 -2.99 7.95
CA LEU A 201 15.73 -2.35 8.60
C LEU A 201 16.40 -3.28 9.64
N ARG A 202 15.61 -3.97 10.46
CA ARG A 202 16.12 -4.96 11.42
C ARG A 202 16.82 -6.16 10.75
N GLN A 203 16.23 -6.68 9.67
CA GLN A 203 16.84 -7.75 8.87
C GLN A 203 18.16 -7.33 8.26
N HIS A 204 18.34 -6.02 8.00
CA HIS A 204 19.59 -5.43 7.53
C HIS A 204 20.59 -5.17 8.66
N GLY A 205 20.20 -5.37 9.92
CA GLY A 205 21.08 -5.26 11.09
C GLY A 205 20.80 -4.06 11.99
N LEU A 206 19.80 -3.21 11.71
CA LEU A 206 19.46 -2.08 12.58
C LEU A 206 18.95 -2.56 13.94
N ALA A 207 19.55 -2.01 15.01
CA ALA A 207 19.18 -2.27 16.40
C ALA A 207 19.03 -0.96 17.20
N PRO A 208 18.23 -0.96 18.30
CA PRO A 208 18.22 0.15 19.24
C PRO A 208 19.64 0.43 19.77
N GLY A 209 20.03 1.71 19.82
CA GLY A 209 21.37 2.14 20.21
C GLY A 209 22.35 2.39 19.07
N ASP A 210 22.06 1.98 17.84
CA ASP A 210 22.92 2.28 16.67
C ASP A 210 22.92 3.76 16.30
N GLY A 211 21.98 4.53 16.82
CA GLY A 211 21.80 5.96 16.62
C GLY A 211 20.45 6.31 16.04
N PRO A 212 20.24 7.59 15.66
CA PRO A 212 18.93 8.07 15.27
C PRO A 212 18.41 7.44 13.98
N VAL A 213 17.12 7.11 13.96
CA VAL A 213 16.36 6.65 12.80
C VAL A 213 15.48 7.79 12.29
N LEU A 214 15.67 8.17 11.04
CA LEU A 214 14.85 9.20 10.40
C LEU A 214 13.55 8.60 9.87
N VAL A 215 12.43 9.29 10.11
CA VAL A 215 11.14 9.02 9.46
C VAL A 215 10.75 10.21 8.61
N THR A 216 10.68 10.05 7.28
CA THR A 216 10.23 11.12 6.39
C THR A 216 8.71 11.11 6.24
N GLY A 217 8.09 12.28 6.00
CA GLY A 217 6.64 12.37 5.94
C GLY A 217 5.96 11.94 7.25
N ALA A 218 6.64 12.18 8.36
CA ALA A 218 6.33 11.64 9.68
C ALA A 218 4.91 11.95 10.17
N SER A 219 4.31 13.08 9.77
CA SER A 219 2.94 13.44 10.17
C SER A 219 1.83 12.76 9.34
N GLY A 220 2.17 11.98 8.31
CA GLY A 220 1.20 11.20 7.52
C GLY A 220 0.87 9.85 8.16
N GLY A 221 -0.02 9.07 7.55
CA GLY A 221 -0.46 7.78 8.09
C GLY A 221 0.68 6.80 8.37
N VAL A 222 1.52 6.49 7.36
CA VAL A 222 2.67 5.58 7.53
C VAL A 222 3.71 6.17 8.48
N GLY A 223 4.03 7.46 8.31
CA GLY A 223 5.05 8.12 9.12
C GLY A 223 4.69 8.16 10.61
N SER A 224 3.45 8.52 10.97
CA SER A 224 2.98 8.54 12.35
C SER A 224 3.07 7.17 13.03
N THR A 225 2.63 6.13 12.32
CA THR A 225 2.71 4.77 12.84
C THR A 225 4.15 4.27 12.92
N ALA A 226 5.04 4.66 12.00
CA ALA A 226 6.46 4.34 12.08
C ALA A 226 7.15 5.01 13.27
N VAL A 227 6.82 6.28 13.56
CA VAL A 227 7.34 6.99 14.75
C VAL A 227 6.94 6.24 16.01
N ALA A 228 5.65 5.91 16.17
CA ALA A 228 5.15 5.22 17.35
C ALA A 228 5.75 3.81 17.52
N LEU A 229 5.83 3.02 16.45
CA LEU A 229 6.44 1.68 16.48
C LEU A 229 7.93 1.72 16.85
N LEU A 230 8.71 2.57 16.19
CA LEU A 230 10.14 2.71 16.45
C LEU A 230 10.39 3.15 17.89
N ALA A 231 9.63 4.14 18.38
CA ALA A 231 9.75 4.62 19.76
C ALA A 231 9.39 3.54 20.78
N ALA A 232 8.31 2.78 20.56
CA ALA A 232 7.91 1.66 21.43
C ALA A 232 8.98 0.56 21.49
N GLU A 233 9.76 0.38 20.42
CA GLU A 233 10.86 -0.58 20.37
C GLU A 233 12.21 -0.01 20.83
N GLY A 234 12.22 1.21 21.38
CA GLY A 234 13.39 1.81 22.01
C GLY A 234 14.38 2.47 21.04
N PHE A 235 13.98 2.75 19.80
CA PHE A 235 14.80 3.52 18.88
C PHE A 235 14.78 5.02 19.19
N GLU A 236 15.89 5.71 18.93
CA GLU A 236 15.92 7.17 18.86
C GLU A 236 15.32 7.62 17.53
N VAL A 237 14.16 8.30 17.57
CA VAL A 237 13.40 8.64 16.36
C VAL A 237 13.48 10.12 16.04
N VAL A 238 13.97 10.46 14.86
CA VAL A 238 13.92 11.81 14.31
C VAL A 238 12.81 11.87 13.26
N ALA A 239 11.78 12.68 13.54
CA ALA A 239 10.62 12.82 12.66
C ALA A 239 10.81 14.01 11.71
N SER A 240 10.73 13.79 10.38
CA SER A 240 10.75 14.88 9.42
C SER A 240 9.36 15.20 8.90
N SER A 241 8.94 16.46 9.10
CA SER A 241 7.65 16.96 8.65
C SER A 241 7.76 18.40 8.14
N GLY A 242 7.06 18.69 7.04
CA GLY A 242 6.90 20.08 6.57
C GLY A 242 5.80 20.87 7.30
N LYS A 243 5.11 20.24 8.25
CA LYS A 243 4.01 20.82 9.03
C LYS A 243 4.54 21.19 10.41
N THR A 244 4.95 22.43 10.59
CA THR A 244 5.51 22.92 11.86
C THR A 244 4.53 22.84 13.03
N ALA A 245 3.23 22.91 12.77
CA ALA A 245 2.18 22.76 13.76
C ALA A 245 2.07 21.35 14.35
N GLU A 246 2.68 20.34 13.72
CA GLU A 246 2.58 18.94 14.14
C GLU A 246 3.74 18.46 15.02
N GLN A 247 4.60 19.36 15.51
CA GLN A 247 5.75 19.00 16.33
C GLN A 247 5.35 18.31 17.62
N ASP A 248 4.37 18.88 18.34
CA ASP A 248 3.91 18.32 19.62
C ASP A 248 3.24 16.96 19.43
N TYR A 249 2.48 16.79 18.33
CA TYR A 249 1.91 15.52 17.95
C TYR A 249 2.98 14.45 17.72
N LEU A 250 4.03 14.76 16.95
CA LEU A 250 5.10 13.82 16.66
C LEU A 250 5.92 13.46 17.91
N LYS A 251 6.14 14.44 18.80
CA LYS A 251 6.76 14.18 20.11
C LYS A 251 5.87 13.34 21.00
N GLY A 252 4.55 13.58 20.99
CA GLY A 252 3.55 12.74 21.68
C GLY A 252 3.61 11.28 21.22
N LEU A 253 3.85 11.02 19.93
CA LEU A 253 4.03 9.66 19.41
C LEU A 253 5.40 9.04 19.74
N GLY A 254 6.32 9.78 20.34
CA GLY A 254 7.61 9.30 20.80
C GLY A 254 8.81 9.75 19.97
N ALA A 255 8.65 10.73 19.04
CA ALA A 255 9.81 11.30 18.35
C ALA A 255 10.71 12.03 19.35
N THR A 256 12.01 11.71 19.34
CA THR A 256 13.03 12.37 20.16
C THR A 256 13.29 13.78 19.66
N ASP A 257 13.26 13.96 18.33
CA ASP A 257 13.42 15.26 17.69
C ASP A 257 12.54 15.37 16.43
N VAL A 258 12.24 16.62 16.04
CA VAL A 258 11.43 16.92 14.85
C VAL A 258 12.18 17.93 13.99
N VAL A 259 12.43 17.55 12.73
CA VAL A 259 13.12 18.37 11.75
C VAL A 259 12.21 18.76 10.60
N GLY A 260 12.45 19.92 10.01
CA GLY A 260 11.74 20.39 8.83
C GLY A 260 12.19 19.68 7.54
N ARG A 261 11.60 20.07 6.41
CA ARG A 261 11.97 19.54 5.08
C ARG A 261 13.36 19.98 4.59
N GLN A 262 14.02 20.88 5.28
CA GLN A 262 15.33 21.43 4.87
C GLN A 262 16.40 20.34 4.74
N PHE A 263 16.30 19.23 5.48
CA PHE A 263 17.22 18.11 5.30
C PHE A 263 17.15 17.51 3.88
N ALA A 264 16.04 17.70 3.16
CA ALA A 264 15.81 17.19 1.81
C ALA A 264 16.24 18.17 0.71
N GLU A 265 16.76 19.35 1.08
CA GLU A 265 17.30 20.32 0.12
C GLU A 265 18.60 19.77 -0.47
N ASP A 266 18.71 19.85 -1.79
CA ASP A 266 19.94 19.42 -2.48
C ASP A 266 21.03 20.47 -2.29
N ASP A 267 22.04 20.13 -1.52
CA ASP A 267 23.23 20.97 -1.28
C ASP A 267 24.33 20.74 -2.33
N GLY A 268 24.04 19.99 -3.40
CA GLY A 268 24.96 19.66 -4.47
C GLY A 268 26.06 18.67 -4.11
N ARG A 269 26.07 18.14 -2.88
CA ARG A 269 27.08 17.18 -2.45
C ARG A 269 26.71 15.76 -2.89
N THR A 270 27.67 15.01 -3.34
CA THR A 270 27.48 13.59 -3.67
C THR A 270 27.21 12.74 -2.44
N LEU A 271 27.88 13.04 -1.31
CA LEU A 271 27.70 12.44 0.00
C LEU A 271 27.61 13.54 1.06
N GLY A 272 26.59 13.46 1.91
CA GLY A 272 26.41 14.36 3.06
C GLY A 272 27.06 13.79 4.35
N PRO A 273 26.85 14.45 5.49
CA PRO A 273 27.25 13.92 6.79
C PRO A 273 26.51 12.60 7.10
N GLN A 274 27.15 11.74 7.89
CA GLN A 274 26.55 10.48 8.34
C GLN A 274 25.68 10.73 9.57
N LEU A 275 24.38 10.87 9.38
CA LEU A 275 23.43 11.26 10.43
C LEU A 275 22.61 10.09 10.95
N TRP A 276 22.06 9.25 10.05
CA TRP A 276 20.99 8.31 10.35
C TRP A 276 21.51 6.88 10.37
N ALA A 277 21.21 6.10 11.41
CA ALA A 277 21.48 4.67 11.46
C ALA A 277 20.57 3.91 10.48
N GLY A 278 19.34 4.37 10.31
CA GLY A 278 18.37 3.86 9.36
C GLY A 278 17.35 4.93 8.98
N VAL A 279 16.59 4.70 7.93
CA VAL A 279 15.51 5.62 7.48
C VAL A 279 14.27 4.85 7.08
N VAL A 280 13.10 5.32 7.53
CA VAL A 280 11.81 4.94 6.98
C VAL A 280 11.36 6.07 6.06
N ASP A 281 11.37 5.83 4.75
CA ASP A 281 10.99 6.85 3.77
C ASP A 281 9.57 6.64 3.25
N CYS A 282 8.72 7.65 3.53
CA CYS A 282 7.33 7.71 3.08
C CYS A 282 7.11 8.76 1.97
N VAL A 283 8.18 9.40 1.48
CA VAL A 283 8.08 10.58 0.60
C VAL A 283 8.60 10.32 -0.81
N GLY A 284 9.72 9.61 -0.95
CA GLY A 284 10.36 9.42 -2.25
C GLY A 284 11.09 10.70 -2.75
N GLY A 285 11.36 10.74 -4.05
CA GLY A 285 11.92 11.93 -4.71
C GLY A 285 13.23 12.42 -4.08
N THR A 286 13.34 13.74 -3.92
CA THR A 286 14.52 14.39 -3.34
C THR A 286 14.76 14.02 -1.88
N ALA A 287 13.69 13.75 -1.09
CA ALA A 287 13.83 13.32 0.30
C ALA A 287 14.52 11.96 0.40
N LEU A 288 14.15 10.98 -0.44
CA LEU A 288 14.79 9.68 -0.53
C LEU A 288 16.25 9.81 -0.98
N ALA A 289 16.51 10.67 -1.99
CA ALA A 289 17.88 10.89 -2.48
C ALA A 289 18.78 11.45 -1.37
N GLN A 290 18.31 12.41 -0.58
CA GLN A 290 19.06 12.97 0.55
C GLN A 290 19.19 11.97 1.72
N ALA A 291 18.16 11.18 2.00
CA ALA A 291 18.26 10.11 2.99
C ALA A 291 19.42 9.16 2.66
N LEU A 292 19.52 8.69 1.41
CA LEU A 292 20.62 7.83 0.95
C LEU A 292 21.99 8.48 1.09
N ARG A 293 22.11 9.81 0.87
CA ARG A 293 23.37 10.54 1.01
C ARG A 293 23.82 10.72 2.47
N THR A 294 22.86 10.64 3.42
CA THR A 294 23.09 10.96 4.84
C THR A 294 22.99 9.78 5.79
N VAL A 295 22.65 8.60 5.30
CA VAL A 295 22.72 7.36 6.08
C VAL A 295 24.17 7.02 6.40
N ARG A 296 24.40 6.50 7.60
CA ARG A 296 25.71 6.05 8.09
C ARG A 296 26.23 4.85 7.29
N TYR A 297 27.52 4.60 7.41
CA TYR A 297 28.17 3.43 6.82
C TYR A 297 27.43 2.14 7.22
N GLY A 298 27.08 1.32 6.22
CA GLY A 298 26.38 0.06 6.41
C GLY A 298 24.89 0.18 6.77
N GLY A 299 24.34 1.40 6.88
CA GLY A 299 22.93 1.59 7.18
C GLY A 299 22.00 1.40 5.97
N ALA A 300 20.70 1.54 6.18
CA ALA A 300 19.69 1.29 5.14
C ALA A 300 18.54 2.30 5.14
N VAL A 301 17.90 2.43 3.99
CA VAL A 301 16.66 3.19 3.79
C VAL A 301 15.56 2.22 3.37
N ALA A 302 14.49 2.09 4.16
CA ALA A 302 13.28 1.38 3.78
C ALA A 302 12.33 2.36 3.07
N ALA A 303 12.11 2.16 1.76
CA ALA A 303 11.32 3.06 0.93
C ALA A 303 9.95 2.46 0.61
N SER A 304 8.89 3.20 0.96
CA SER A 304 7.49 2.80 0.76
C SER A 304 6.62 3.86 0.12
N GLY A 305 7.06 5.12 0.06
CA GLY A 305 6.25 6.25 -0.38
C GLY A 305 6.77 6.95 -1.63
N LEU A 306 5.87 7.74 -2.25
CA LEU A 306 6.14 8.53 -3.45
C LEU A 306 5.42 9.90 -3.45
N THR A 307 5.00 10.39 -2.29
CA THR A 307 4.23 11.65 -2.19
C THR A 307 5.02 12.87 -2.60
N GLY A 308 6.36 12.81 -2.56
CA GLY A 308 7.28 13.86 -3.04
C GLY A 308 7.84 13.61 -4.44
N GLY A 309 7.44 12.51 -5.09
CA GLY A 309 7.87 12.14 -6.43
C GLY A 309 8.29 10.68 -6.54
N ASN A 310 8.24 10.14 -7.75
CA ASN A 310 8.62 8.76 -8.06
C ASN A 310 10.02 8.64 -8.68
N ASP A 311 10.65 9.75 -9.02
CA ASP A 311 12.02 9.77 -9.54
C ASP A 311 13.04 9.75 -8.40
N LEU A 312 14.14 9.04 -8.59
CA LEU A 312 15.24 8.98 -7.64
C LEU A 312 16.54 9.47 -8.29
N ALA A 313 16.85 10.75 -8.08
CA ALA A 313 18.09 11.35 -8.55
C ALA A 313 19.22 11.10 -7.55
N THR A 314 19.99 10.04 -7.74
CA THR A 314 21.13 9.69 -6.89
C THR A 314 22.32 9.19 -7.71
N THR A 315 23.45 8.99 -7.05
CA THR A 315 24.67 8.41 -7.62
C THR A 315 24.91 7.04 -7.00
N VAL A 316 25.89 6.30 -7.49
CA VAL A 316 26.30 5.02 -6.89
C VAL A 316 27.11 5.17 -5.60
N TYR A 317 27.57 6.36 -5.26
CA TYR A 317 28.48 6.59 -4.12
C TYR A 317 27.92 6.16 -2.76
N PRO A 318 26.65 6.43 -2.38
CA PRO A 318 26.10 5.90 -1.13
C PRO A 318 26.28 4.38 -1.01
N PHE A 319 26.06 3.67 -2.11
CA PHE A 319 26.10 2.22 -2.16
C PHE A 319 27.52 1.68 -2.12
N ILE A 320 28.45 2.16 -2.98
CA ILE A 320 29.78 1.58 -3.10
C ILE A 320 30.77 2.09 -2.06
N ILE A 321 30.60 3.33 -1.52
CA ILE A 321 31.54 3.92 -0.56
C ILE A 321 31.09 3.72 0.87
N ARG A 322 29.75 3.74 1.11
CA ARG A 322 29.20 3.58 2.47
C ARG A 322 28.46 2.26 2.69
N GLY A 323 28.31 1.42 1.66
CA GLY A 323 27.57 0.18 1.78
C GLY A 323 26.10 0.37 2.15
N VAL A 324 25.51 1.55 1.82
CA VAL A 324 24.11 1.85 2.12
C VAL A 324 23.20 0.94 1.30
N ALA A 325 22.14 0.41 1.91
CA ALA A 325 21.12 -0.37 1.24
C ALA A 325 19.84 0.46 1.01
N LEU A 326 19.23 0.29 -0.16
CA LEU A 326 17.87 0.75 -0.45
C LEU A 326 16.94 -0.46 -0.44
N LEU A 327 16.03 -0.50 0.52
CA LEU A 327 15.14 -1.63 0.78
C LEU A 327 13.71 -1.26 0.36
N GLY A 328 13.21 -1.91 -0.69
CA GLY A 328 11.82 -1.72 -1.11
C GLY A 328 10.83 -2.37 -0.13
N VAL A 329 9.71 -1.70 0.10
CA VAL A 329 8.62 -2.17 0.96
C VAL A 329 7.34 -2.27 0.13
N ASP A 330 6.97 -3.48 -0.27
CA ASP A 330 5.70 -3.76 -0.94
C ASP A 330 4.71 -4.37 0.04
N THR A 331 3.57 -3.70 0.20
CA THR A 331 2.46 -4.14 1.07
C THR A 331 1.30 -4.73 0.27
N VAL A 332 1.33 -4.61 -1.06
CA VAL A 332 0.21 -5.05 -1.92
C VAL A 332 0.22 -6.56 -2.09
N ALA A 333 1.36 -7.11 -2.48
CA ALA A 333 1.53 -8.52 -2.80
C ALA A 333 2.17 -9.34 -1.68
N THR A 334 2.24 -8.82 -0.45
CA THR A 334 2.73 -9.59 0.70
C THR A 334 1.93 -10.90 0.82
N PRO A 335 2.59 -12.09 0.87
CA PRO A 335 1.92 -13.37 1.00
C PRO A 335 1.00 -13.42 2.22
N ILE A 336 -0.15 -14.09 2.10
CA ILE A 336 -1.19 -14.08 3.15
C ILE A 336 -0.68 -14.63 4.48
N GLU A 337 0.14 -15.67 4.48
CA GLU A 337 0.68 -16.24 5.72
C GLU A 337 1.64 -15.28 6.44
N GLU A 338 2.44 -14.53 5.67
CA GLU A 338 3.28 -13.48 6.24
C GLU A 338 2.42 -12.34 6.78
N ARG A 339 1.37 -11.95 6.05
CA ARG A 339 0.43 -10.92 6.47
C ARG A 339 -0.28 -11.29 7.76
N ARG A 340 -0.80 -12.52 7.88
CA ARG A 340 -1.42 -13.04 9.11
C ARG A 340 -0.46 -12.99 10.30
N ARG A 341 0.76 -13.45 10.12
CA ARG A 341 1.79 -13.41 11.17
C ARG A 341 2.13 -11.99 11.61
N LEU A 342 2.25 -11.06 10.66
CA LEU A 342 2.57 -9.66 10.95
C LEU A 342 1.42 -8.96 11.69
N TRP A 343 0.17 -9.31 11.43
CA TRP A 343 -0.97 -8.78 12.17
C TRP A 343 -1.05 -9.31 13.61
N VAL A 344 -0.66 -10.56 13.85
CA VAL A 344 -0.48 -11.07 15.23
C VAL A 344 0.59 -10.25 15.95
N GLU A 345 1.77 -10.10 15.34
CA GLU A 345 2.85 -9.27 15.90
C GLU A 345 2.40 -7.82 16.14
N MET A 346 1.64 -7.22 15.22
CA MET A 346 1.10 -5.89 15.39
C MET A 346 0.20 -5.77 16.63
N GLY A 347 -0.63 -6.78 16.88
CA GLY A 347 -1.49 -6.84 18.07
C GLY A 347 -0.71 -6.98 19.38
N GLU A 348 0.53 -7.43 19.35
CA GLU A 348 1.40 -7.60 20.51
C GLU A 348 2.35 -6.41 20.74
N THR A 349 2.82 -5.77 19.66
CA THR A 349 3.92 -4.79 19.75
C THR A 349 3.48 -3.35 19.54
N PHE A 350 2.34 -3.11 18.86
CA PHE A 350 1.89 -1.76 18.59
C PHE A 350 1.40 -1.07 19.89
N PRO A 351 1.80 0.19 20.15
CA PRO A 351 1.32 0.94 21.31
C PRO A 351 -0.13 1.37 21.10
N LEU A 352 -1.09 0.50 21.48
CA LEU A 352 -2.51 0.67 21.20
C LEU A 352 -3.13 1.90 21.89
N ASP A 353 -2.53 2.39 22.96
CA ASP A 353 -2.87 3.63 23.66
C ASP A 353 -2.64 4.87 22.78
N ARG A 354 -1.81 4.76 21.75
CA ARG A 354 -1.55 5.86 20.79
C ARG A 354 -2.54 5.90 19.62
N CYS A 355 -3.40 4.91 19.47
CA CYS A 355 -4.34 4.85 18.35
C CYS A 355 -5.20 6.11 18.22
N ASP A 356 -5.78 6.57 19.32
CA ASP A 356 -6.69 7.73 19.29
C ASP A 356 -5.98 9.04 18.94
N GLU A 357 -4.71 9.18 19.31
CA GLU A 357 -3.89 10.34 18.94
C GLU A 357 -3.64 10.41 17.43
N MET A 358 -3.60 9.25 16.74
CA MET A 358 -3.37 9.16 15.30
C MET A 358 -4.61 9.46 14.47
N VAL A 359 -5.81 9.42 15.05
CA VAL A 359 -7.06 9.70 14.32
C VAL A 359 -7.19 11.21 14.13
N ASN A 360 -7.22 11.64 12.86
CA ASN A 360 -7.54 13.02 12.52
C ASN A 360 -9.04 13.27 12.61
N GLU A 361 -9.81 12.37 12.01
CA GLU A 361 -11.27 12.42 12.01
C GLU A 361 -11.87 11.06 11.66
N GLU A 362 -13.15 10.90 11.98
CA GLU A 362 -14.01 9.80 11.56
C GLU A 362 -15.12 10.35 10.68
N ILE A 363 -15.30 9.78 9.48
CA ILE A 363 -16.28 10.23 8.50
C ILE A 363 -17.20 9.10 8.05
N GLY A 364 -18.38 9.45 7.53
CA GLY A 364 -19.20 8.60 6.69
C GLY A 364 -18.79 8.66 5.22
N LEU A 365 -19.53 7.97 4.36
CA LEU A 365 -19.25 7.95 2.91
C LEU A 365 -19.42 9.35 2.26
N ASP A 366 -20.29 10.19 2.78
CA ASP A 366 -20.51 11.56 2.28
C ASP A 366 -19.26 12.45 2.41
N GLY A 367 -18.43 12.21 3.42
CA GLY A 367 -17.20 12.94 3.67
C GLY A 367 -16.03 12.53 2.76
N LEU A 368 -16.13 11.42 2.04
CA LEU A 368 -14.99 10.80 1.35
C LEU A 368 -14.38 11.70 0.28
N THR A 369 -15.20 12.34 -0.56
CA THR A 369 -14.64 13.17 -1.67
C THR A 369 -13.71 14.26 -1.13
N ALA A 370 -14.14 14.99 -0.10
CA ALA A 370 -13.31 16.03 0.52
C ALA A 370 -12.09 15.47 1.25
N ALA A 371 -12.22 14.31 1.88
CA ALA A 371 -11.11 13.63 2.56
C ALA A 371 -10.03 13.16 1.59
N LEU A 372 -10.43 12.58 0.45
CA LEU A 372 -9.52 12.12 -0.60
C LEU A 372 -8.73 13.29 -1.22
N ASP A 373 -9.38 14.44 -1.44
CA ASP A 373 -8.72 15.65 -1.94
C ASP A 373 -7.67 16.16 -0.93
N ARG A 374 -8.03 16.25 0.36
CA ARG A 374 -7.08 16.68 1.41
C ARG A 374 -5.87 15.74 1.55
N VAL A 375 -6.05 14.44 1.33
CA VAL A 375 -4.93 13.48 1.36
C VAL A 375 -3.96 13.74 0.21
N LEU A 376 -4.45 14.03 -1.00
CA LEU A 376 -3.59 14.38 -2.14
C LEU A 376 -2.83 15.68 -1.93
N ASP A 377 -3.47 16.66 -1.28
CA ASP A 377 -2.85 17.94 -0.95
C ASP A 377 -1.87 17.84 0.24
N ALA A 378 -1.63 16.63 0.75
CA ALA A 378 -0.84 16.37 1.95
C ALA A 378 -1.30 17.19 3.17
N ALA A 379 -2.58 17.56 3.25
CA ALA A 379 -3.16 18.41 4.30
C ALA A 379 -3.61 17.62 5.54
N VAL A 380 -3.52 16.30 5.52
CA VAL A 380 -4.00 15.41 6.60
C VAL A 380 -2.86 15.03 7.54
N ARG A 381 -3.12 15.02 8.85
CA ARG A 381 -2.30 14.41 9.88
C ARG A 381 -2.83 13.00 10.20
N GLY A 382 -1.95 12.04 10.43
CA GLY A 382 -2.36 10.69 10.87
C GLY A 382 -3.34 10.01 9.91
N ARG A 383 -4.49 9.59 10.45
CA ARG A 383 -5.47 8.75 9.76
C ARG A 383 -6.85 9.41 9.68
N ILE A 384 -7.54 9.21 8.57
CA ILE A 384 -8.98 9.45 8.43
C ILE A 384 -9.66 8.10 8.40
N LEU A 385 -10.50 7.82 9.38
CA LEU A 385 -11.30 6.60 9.43
C LEU A 385 -12.62 6.80 8.71
N VAL A 386 -13.11 5.74 8.08
CA VAL A 386 -14.38 5.71 7.36
C VAL A 386 -15.28 4.67 7.99
N ALA A 387 -16.47 5.08 8.42
CA ALA A 387 -17.54 4.19 8.90
C ALA A 387 -18.65 4.14 7.85
N PRO A 388 -18.64 3.14 6.93
CA PRO A 388 -19.55 3.11 5.78
C PRO A 388 -21.03 2.96 6.16
N GLY A 389 -21.33 2.46 7.35
CA GLY A 389 -22.69 2.29 7.87
C GLY A 389 -23.27 3.49 8.60
N ARG A 390 -22.56 4.61 8.68
CA ARG A 390 -23.01 5.87 9.32
C ARG A 390 -23.56 6.85 8.33
#